data_ddce8f0eeea9e0dfbbf06cdb7b82142e
#
_entry.id   ddce8f0eeea9e0dfbbf06cdb7b82142e
#
_cell.length_a   1.000
_cell.length_b   1.000
_cell.length_c   1.000
_cell.angle_alpha   90.00
_cell.angle_beta   90.00
_cell.angle_gamma   90.00
#
_symmetry.space_group_name_H-M   'P 1'
#
loop_
_entity.id
_entity.type
_entity.pdbx_description
1 polymer ?
#
loop_
_entity_poly.entity_id
_entity_poly.type
_entity_poly.pdbx_seq_one_letter_code
_entity_poly.pdbx_strand_id
1 'polypeptide(L)'
;MRLRTAIFGVLLFLQSALVVTGGAVRLTGSGLGCPTWPECTPGSYTPVPHQAEGQLHAWIEFGNRLLTFALLLSALIAVIYVLKSGRKDLRTLAAAQVLGILGQGVLGGITVLTDLHPLPVAGHLLLSMLLIAGAASLYSRREAPQF
;
A
#
# COMPACT_ATOMS: atom_id res chain seq x y z
N MET A 1 18.21 15.36 11.54
CA MET A 1 17.86 14.08 12.22
C MET A 1 16.36 13.79 12.16
N ARG A 2 15.51 14.72 12.59
CA ARG A 2 14.06 14.50 12.68
C ARG A 2 13.35 14.21 11.34
N LEU A 3 13.72 14.92 10.26
CA LEU A 3 13.04 14.78 8.96
C LEU A 3 13.17 13.37 8.36
N ARG A 4 14.38 12.82 8.29
CA ARG A 4 14.62 11.48 7.75
C ARG A 4 13.94 10.39 8.57
N THR A 5 13.94 10.54 9.90
CA THR A 5 13.22 9.63 10.80
C THR A 5 11.72 9.68 10.54
N ALA A 6 11.15 10.88 10.34
CA ALA A 6 9.75 11.04 10.01
C ALA A 6 9.41 10.43 8.64
N ILE A 7 10.20 10.72 7.60
CA ILE A 7 9.94 10.22 6.25
C ILE A 7 9.91 8.68 6.21
N PHE A 8 10.97 8.03 6.69
CA PHE A 8 11.06 6.57 6.67
C PHE A 8 10.17 5.92 7.72
N GLY A 9 9.92 6.60 8.84
CA GLY A 9 9.00 6.13 9.88
C GLY A 9 7.55 6.12 9.40
N VAL A 10 7.11 7.17 8.71
CA VAL A 10 5.75 7.23 8.11
C VAL A 10 5.59 6.17 7.04
N LEU A 11 6.61 5.97 6.18
CA LEU A 11 6.58 4.92 5.17
C LEU A 11 6.41 3.53 5.80
N LEU A 12 7.22 3.21 6.81
CA LEU A 12 7.13 1.94 7.53
C LEU A 12 5.79 1.76 8.23
N PHE A 13 5.30 2.82 8.88
CA PHE A 13 4.00 2.82 9.55
C PHE A 13 2.86 2.55 8.56
N LEU A 14 2.83 3.25 7.42
CA LEU A 14 1.77 3.06 6.42
C LEU A 14 1.83 1.69 5.74
N GLN A 15 3.02 1.16 5.46
CA GLN A 15 3.17 -0.21 4.97
C GLN A 15 2.57 -1.22 5.96
N SER A 16 2.87 -1.06 7.24
CA SER A 16 2.36 -1.96 8.29
C SER A 16 0.86 -1.77 8.51
N ALA A 17 0.39 -0.53 8.53
CA ALA A 17 -1.03 -0.18 8.70
C ALA A 17 -1.89 -0.79 7.59
N LEU A 18 -1.40 -0.78 6.33
CA LEU A 18 -2.12 -1.39 5.21
C LEU A 18 -2.30 -2.91 5.34
N VAL A 19 -1.33 -3.62 5.92
CA VAL A 19 -1.49 -5.05 6.21
C VAL A 19 -2.55 -5.27 7.29
N VAL A 20 -2.56 -4.45 8.32
CA VAL A 20 -3.57 -4.53 9.40
C VAL A 20 -4.97 -4.20 8.87
N THR A 21 -5.11 -3.10 8.10
CA THR A 21 -6.40 -2.72 7.51
C THR A 21 -6.86 -3.71 6.44
N GLY A 22 -5.94 -4.26 5.64
CA GLY A 22 -6.22 -5.34 4.70
C GLY A 22 -6.72 -6.61 5.40
N GLY A 23 -6.15 -6.92 6.56
CA GLY A 23 -6.65 -7.98 7.44
C GLY A 23 -8.06 -7.69 7.95
N ALA A 24 -8.34 -6.44 8.34
CA ALA A 24 -9.68 -6.01 8.74
C ALA A 24 -10.69 -6.13 7.58
N VAL A 25 -10.32 -5.75 6.36
CA VAL A 25 -11.14 -5.96 5.15
C VAL A 25 -11.52 -7.43 5.01
N ARG A 26 -10.56 -8.33 5.18
CA ARG A 26 -10.80 -9.78 5.09
C ARG A 26 -11.71 -10.27 6.22
N LEU A 27 -11.44 -9.90 7.46
CA LEU A 27 -12.20 -10.36 8.64
C LEU A 27 -13.63 -9.85 8.67
N THR A 28 -13.89 -8.66 8.11
CA THR A 28 -15.24 -8.10 8.00
C THR A 28 -16.01 -8.56 6.77
N GLY A 29 -15.40 -9.39 5.92
CA GLY A 29 -16.01 -9.81 4.66
C GLY A 29 -16.12 -8.68 3.63
N SER A 30 -15.29 -7.64 3.70
CA SER A 30 -15.39 -6.45 2.85
C SER A 30 -14.51 -6.52 1.60
N GLY A 31 -13.87 -7.66 1.32
CA GLY A 31 -12.93 -7.81 0.20
C GLY A 31 -13.53 -7.62 -1.18
N LEU A 32 -14.85 -7.72 -1.31
CA LEU A 32 -15.63 -7.41 -2.52
C LEU A 32 -16.66 -6.31 -2.28
N GLY A 33 -16.45 -5.46 -1.26
CA GLY A 33 -17.28 -4.27 -1.01
C GLY A 33 -17.27 -3.30 -2.18
N CYS A 34 -16.13 -3.23 -2.90
CA CYS A 34 -16.02 -2.63 -4.23
C CYS A 34 -15.80 -3.78 -5.23
N PRO A 35 -16.84 -4.24 -5.96
CA PRO A 35 -16.75 -5.46 -6.77
C PRO A 35 -15.97 -5.28 -8.08
N THR A 36 -15.64 -4.05 -8.44
CA THR A 36 -14.90 -3.72 -9.66
C THR A 36 -13.56 -3.07 -9.32
N TRP A 37 -12.69 -2.96 -10.33
CA TRP A 37 -11.41 -2.29 -10.23
C TRP A 37 -11.02 -1.73 -11.60
N PRO A 38 -10.49 -0.50 -11.72
CA PRO A 38 -10.15 0.45 -10.63
C PRO A 38 -11.36 1.16 -10.00
N GLU A 39 -12.52 1.12 -10.60
CA GLU A 39 -13.75 1.68 -10.02
C GLU A 39 -14.21 0.87 -8.81
N CYS A 40 -14.89 1.51 -7.84
CA CYS A 40 -15.52 0.82 -6.73
C CYS A 40 -16.73 0.02 -7.20
N THR A 41 -17.57 0.64 -8.03
CA THR A 41 -18.72 0.03 -8.69
C THR A 41 -18.81 0.56 -10.12
N PRO A 42 -19.48 -0.12 -11.05
CA PRO A 42 -19.58 0.36 -12.42
C PRO A 42 -20.09 1.81 -12.51
N GLY A 43 -19.27 2.67 -13.12
CA GLY A 43 -19.56 4.10 -13.29
C GLY A 43 -19.20 4.99 -12.12
N SER A 44 -18.61 4.46 -11.03
CA SER A 44 -18.19 5.28 -9.89
C SER A 44 -16.91 4.76 -9.23
N TYR A 45 -15.94 5.67 -9.00
CA TYR A 45 -14.73 5.38 -8.24
C TYR A 45 -14.96 5.37 -6.73
N THR A 46 -16.10 5.91 -6.27
CA THR A 46 -16.49 5.95 -4.87
C THR A 46 -17.70 5.05 -4.63
N PRO A 47 -17.93 4.57 -3.38
CA PRO A 47 -19.18 3.92 -3.02
C PRO A 47 -20.38 4.81 -3.31
N VAL A 48 -21.47 4.21 -3.78
CA VAL A 48 -22.72 4.91 -4.12
C VAL A 48 -23.82 4.55 -3.12
N PRO A 49 -24.86 5.42 -2.93
CA PRO A 49 -26.02 5.08 -2.13
C PRO A 49 -26.71 3.81 -2.66
N HIS A 50 -27.17 2.94 -1.73
CA HIS A 50 -27.84 1.68 -2.07
C HIS A 50 -27.01 0.68 -2.89
N GLN A 51 -25.69 0.72 -2.75
CA GLN A 51 -24.80 -0.25 -3.38
C GLN A 51 -25.15 -1.68 -2.91
N ALA A 52 -25.19 -2.62 -3.87
CA ALA A 52 -25.64 -4.00 -3.60
C ALA A 52 -24.80 -4.75 -2.55
N GLU A 53 -23.50 -4.44 -2.48
CA GLU A 53 -22.54 -5.02 -1.54
C GLU A 53 -22.69 -4.50 -0.11
N GLY A 54 -23.50 -3.46 0.10
CA GLY A 54 -23.68 -2.78 1.38
C GLY A 54 -22.74 -1.60 1.58
N GLN A 55 -23.25 -0.55 2.20
CA GLN A 55 -22.49 0.70 2.41
C GLN A 55 -21.26 0.49 3.29
N LEU A 56 -21.37 -0.28 4.37
CA LEU A 56 -20.26 -0.51 5.30
C LEU A 56 -19.10 -1.22 4.61
N HIS A 57 -19.37 -2.33 3.90
CA HIS A 57 -18.34 -3.09 3.19
C HIS A 57 -17.69 -2.27 2.08
N ALA A 58 -18.47 -1.49 1.32
CA ALA A 58 -17.97 -0.62 0.28
C ALA A 58 -17.02 0.45 0.83
N TRP A 59 -17.38 1.11 1.92
CA TRP A 59 -16.55 2.15 2.53
C TRP A 59 -15.30 1.60 3.21
N ILE A 60 -15.37 0.42 3.82
CA ILE A 60 -14.18 -0.24 4.39
C ILE A 60 -13.16 -0.55 3.30
N GLU A 61 -13.58 -1.17 2.21
CA GLU A 61 -12.67 -1.49 1.10
C GLU A 61 -12.16 -0.23 0.40
N PHE A 62 -13.04 0.73 0.14
CA PHE A 62 -12.66 2.00 -0.47
C PHE A 62 -11.64 2.77 0.39
N GLY A 63 -11.84 2.80 1.70
CA GLY A 63 -10.88 3.39 2.65
C GLY A 63 -9.51 2.73 2.58
N ASN A 64 -9.46 1.41 2.47
CA ASN A 64 -8.21 0.69 2.29
C ASN A 64 -7.51 1.03 0.95
N ARG A 65 -8.28 1.21 -0.12
CA ARG A 65 -7.75 1.69 -1.41
C ARG A 65 -7.18 3.11 -1.30
N LEU A 66 -7.87 4.02 -0.59
CA LEU A 66 -7.38 5.38 -0.34
C LEU A 66 -6.06 5.38 0.43
N LEU A 67 -5.92 4.53 1.43
CA LEU A 67 -4.70 4.41 2.22
C LEU A 67 -3.50 3.99 1.34
N THR A 68 -3.73 3.23 0.28
CA THR A 68 -2.70 2.88 -0.70
C THR A 68 -2.14 4.11 -1.42
N PHE A 69 -2.98 5.10 -1.74
CA PHE A 69 -2.50 6.36 -2.32
C PHE A 69 -1.68 7.18 -1.33
N ALA A 70 -2.07 7.23 -0.06
CA ALA A 70 -1.26 7.87 0.98
C ALA A 70 0.11 7.19 1.13
N LEU A 71 0.15 5.86 1.05
CA LEU A 71 1.40 5.09 1.06
C LEU A 71 2.26 5.40 -0.16
N LEU A 72 1.67 5.45 -1.36
CA LEU A 72 2.39 5.80 -2.58
C LEU A 72 3.01 7.19 -2.48
N LEU A 73 2.27 8.17 -1.99
CA LEU A 73 2.78 9.52 -1.77
C LEU A 73 3.96 9.52 -0.78
N SER A 74 3.84 8.78 0.32
CA SER A 74 4.94 8.62 1.30
C SER A 74 6.19 8.00 0.66
N ALA A 75 6.03 6.98 -0.19
CA ALA A 75 7.14 6.35 -0.90
C ALA A 75 7.81 7.31 -1.92
N LEU A 76 7.03 8.10 -2.63
CA LEU A 76 7.55 9.13 -3.54
C LEU A 76 8.34 10.20 -2.79
N ILE A 77 7.86 10.65 -1.64
CA ILE A 77 8.59 11.58 -0.76
C ILE A 77 9.92 10.95 -0.31
N ALA A 78 9.91 9.67 0.04
CA ALA A 78 11.14 8.96 0.43
C ALA A 78 12.14 8.89 -0.72
N VAL A 79 11.71 8.62 -1.96
CA VAL A 79 12.58 8.64 -3.14
C VAL A 79 13.17 10.03 -3.36
N ILE A 80 12.36 11.08 -3.34
CA ILE A 80 12.82 12.47 -3.52
C ILE A 80 13.85 12.82 -2.44
N TYR A 81 13.59 12.46 -1.20
CA TYR A 81 14.54 12.70 -0.10
C TYR A 81 15.87 11.98 -0.34
N VAL A 82 15.84 10.69 -0.70
CA VAL A 82 17.05 9.88 -0.99
C VAL A 82 17.85 10.48 -2.14
N LEU A 83 17.18 10.94 -3.21
CA LEU A 83 17.84 11.56 -4.35
C LEU A 83 18.52 12.90 -3.96
N LYS A 84 17.81 13.73 -3.21
CA LYS A 84 18.32 15.05 -2.77
C LYS A 84 19.42 14.95 -1.71
N SER A 85 19.36 13.96 -0.84
CA SER A 85 20.37 13.75 0.21
C SER A 85 21.64 13.08 -0.29
N GLY A 86 21.68 12.64 -1.55
CA GLY A 86 22.85 11.98 -2.13
C GLY A 86 23.07 10.53 -1.64
N ARG A 87 22.14 9.95 -0.89
CA ARG A 87 22.22 8.60 -0.35
C ARG A 87 22.07 7.56 -1.46
N LYS A 88 23.16 7.33 -2.20
CA LYS A 88 23.20 6.35 -3.31
C LYS A 88 22.89 4.93 -2.85
N ASP A 89 23.29 4.57 -1.63
CA ASP A 89 23.07 3.27 -1.00
C ASP A 89 21.61 2.94 -0.74
N LEU A 90 20.71 3.94 -0.71
CA LEU A 90 19.28 3.74 -0.47
C LEU A 90 18.42 3.88 -1.75
N ARG A 91 18.99 4.28 -2.88
CA ARG A 91 18.23 4.59 -4.10
C ARG A 91 17.42 3.41 -4.62
N THR A 92 18.06 2.25 -4.74
CA THR A 92 17.39 1.05 -5.23
C THR A 92 16.27 0.62 -4.31
N LEU A 93 16.50 0.66 -3.00
CA LEU A 93 15.52 0.25 -2.01
C LEU A 93 14.32 1.20 -1.96
N ALA A 94 14.57 2.52 -2.06
CA ALA A 94 13.51 3.52 -2.12
C ALA A 94 12.68 3.40 -3.42
N ALA A 95 13.34 3.23 -4.56
CA ALA A 95 12.66 3.00 -5.83
C ALA A 95 11.83 1.71 -5.82
N ALA A 96 12.35 0.64 -5.20
CA ALA A 96 11.64 -0.63 -5.05
C ALA A 96 10.35 -0.48 -4.24
N GLN A 97 10.30 0.44 -3.26
CA GLN A 97 9.05 0.75 -2.54
C GLN A 97 7.98 1.27 -3.49
N VAL A 98 8.31 2.26 -4.32
CA VAL A 98 7.35 2.83 -5.29
C VAL A 98 6.87 1.76 -6.27
N LEU A 99 7.79 1.05 -6.90
CA LEU A 99 7.45 0.00 -7.87
C LEU A 99 6.64 -1.14 -7.24
N GLY A 100 7.01 -1.54 -6.03
CA GLY A 100 6.29 -2.58 -5.29
C GLY A 100 4.88 -2.15 -4.91
N ILE A 101 4.66 -0.89 -4.52
CA ILE A 101 3.32 -0.35 -4.20
C ILE A 101 2.46 -0.30 -5.46
N LEU A 102 3.01 0.11 -6.60
CA LEU A 102 2.29 0.05 -7.88
C LEU A 102 1.92 -1.40 -8.25
N GLY A 103 2.86 -2.34 -8.07
CA GLY A 103 2.61 -3.77 -8.23
C GLY A 103 1.52 -4.29 -7.29
N GLN A 104 1.48 -3.81 -6.05
CA GLN A 104 0.43 -4.13 -5.09
C GLN A 104 -0.95 -3.63 -5.54
N GLY A 105 -1.02 -2.44 -6.14
CA GLY A 105 -2.26 -1.92 -6.71
C GLY A 105 -2.80 -2.84 -7.80
N VAL A 106 -1.94 -3.25 -8.74
CA VAL A 106 -2.30 -4.18 -9.82
C VAL A 106 -2.72 -5.55 -9.25
N LEU A 107 -1.94 -6.10 -8.33
CA LEU A 107 -2.21 -7.40 -7.72
C LEU A 107 -3.49 -7.36 -6.88
N GLY A 108 -3.74 -6.24 -6.18
CA GLY A 108 -5.00 -6.00 -5.47
C GLY A 108 -6.19 -5.96 -6.43
N GLY A 109 -6.05 -5.32 -7.59
CA GLY A 109 -7.06 -5.37 -8.65
C GLY A 109 -7.32 -6.78 -9.16
N ILE A 110 -6.28 -7.58 -9.37
CA ILE A 110 -6.41 -9.00 -9.75
C ILE A 110 -7.17 -9.78 -8.67
N THR A 111 -6.92 -9.54 -7.38
CA THR A 111 -7.66 -10.23 -6.31
C THR A 111 -9.15 -9.94 -6.37
N VAL A 112 -9.55 -8.70 -6.66
CA VAL A 112 -10.97 -8.33 -6.82
C VAL A 112 -11.57 -8.98 -8.06
N LEU A 113 -10.89 -8.87 -9.20
CA LEU A 113 -11.38 -9.39 -10.49
C LEU A 113 -11.42 -10.93 -10.57
N THR A 114 -10.74 -11.61 -9.67
CA THR A 114 -10.75 -13.09 -9.56
C THR A 114 -11.59 -13.59 -8.39
N ASP A 115 -12.52 -12.77 -7.88
CA ASP A 115 -13.38 -13.10 -6.75
C ASP A 115 -12.61 -13.62 -5.52
N LEU A 116 -11.50 -12.93 -5.18
CA LEU A 116 -10.61 -13.25 -4.07
C LEU A 116 -9.98 -14.65 -4.18
N HIS A 117 -9.59 -15.06 -5.38
CA HIS A 117 -8.91 -16.33 -5.57
C HIS A 117 -7.68 -16.45 -4.67
N PRO A 118 -7.43 -17.61 -4.02
CA PRO A 118 -6.38 -17.75 -3.00
C PRO A 118 -4.97 -17.41 -3.49
N LEU A 119 -4.62 -17.68 -4.74
CA LEU A 119 -3.27 -17.42 -5.26
C LEU A 119 -2.94 -15.92 -5.36
N PRO A 120 -3.76 -15.07 -6.01
CA PRO A 120 -3.53 -13.62 -5.99
C PRO A 120 -3.54 -13.04 -4.57
N VAL A 121 -4.43 -13.50 -3.70
CA VAL A 121 -4.48 -13.06 -2.30
C VAL A 121 -3.19 -13.39 -1.57
N ALA A 122 -2.67 -14.61 -1.72
CA ALA A 122 -1.40 -15.02 -1.13
C ALA A 122 -0.22 -14.20 -1.69
N GLY A 123 -0.17 -14.00 -3.01
CA GLY A 123 0.85 -13.18 -3.65
C GLY A 123 0.82 -11.73 -3.16
N HIS A 124 -0.37 -11.16 -2.98
CA HIS A 124 -0.56 -9.82 -2.44
C HIS A 124 0.00 -9.70 -1.00
N LEU A 125 -0.28 -10.68 -0.15
CA LEU A 125 0.25 -10.72 1.21
C LEU A 125 1.79 -10.87 1.22
N LEU A 126 2.34 -11.79 0.42
CA LEU A 126 3.79 -11.99 0.34
C LEU A 126 4.53 -10.73 -0.13
N LEU A 127 4.01 -10.05 -1.15
CA LEU A 127 4.57 -8.78 -1.60
C LEU A 127 4.49 -7.70 -0.51
N SER A 128 3.40 -7.65 0.26
CA SER A 128 3.27 -6.75 1.41
C SER A 128 4.35 -6.99 2.45
N MET A 129 4.66 -8.25 2.77
CA MET A 129 5.74 -8.60 3.71
C MET A 129 7.11 -8.15 3.21
N LEU A 130 7.39 -8.33 1.92
CA LEU A 130 8.64 -7.85 1.31
C LEU A 130 8.74 -6.33 1.34
N LEU A 131 7.65 -5.62 1.11
CA LEU A 131 7.63 -4.15 1.17
C LEU A 131 7.82 -3.63 2.59
N ILE A 132 7.24 -4.29 3.60
CA ILE A 132 7.49 -3.96 5.01
C ILE A 132 8.97 -4.18 5.35
N ALA A 133 9.55 -5.30 4.94
CA ALA A 133 10.97 -5.58 5.16
C ALA A 133 11.86 -4.51 4.51
N GLY A 134 11.53 -4.08 3.29
CA GLY A 134 12.22 -2.99 2.60
C GLY A 134 12.09 -1.65 3.32
N ALA A 135 10.89 -1.30 3.77
CA ALA A 135 10.65 -0.07 4.52
C ALA A 135 11.37 -0.07 5.89
N ALA A 136 11.39 -1.21 6.57
CA ALA A 136 12.14 -1.40 7.82
C ALA A 136 13.66 -1.26 7.58
N SER A 137 14.16 -1.78 6.46
CA SER A 137 15.56 -1.62 6.07
C SER A 137 15.91 -0.14 5.81
N LEU A 138 15.05 0.60 5.11
CA LEU A 138 15.22 2.05 4.91
C LEU A 138 15.25 2.79 6.25
N TYR A 139 14.34 2.45 7.15
CA TYR A 139 14.28 3.07 8.47
C TYR A 139 15.52 2.77 9.31
N SER A 140 15.98 1.52 9.35
CA SER A 140 17.16 1.12 10.12
C SER A 140 18.45 1.75 9.60
N ARG A 141 18.55 1.94 8.27
CA ARG A 141 19.72 2.52 7.60
C ARG A 141 19.67 4.04 7.43
N ARG A 142 18.64 4.69 7.97
CA ARG A 142 18.45 6.15 7.80
C ARG A 142 19.62 6.99 8.30
N GLU A 143 20.34 6.49 9.29
CA GLU A 143 21.48 7.18 9.92
C GLU A 143 22.83 6.55 9.58
N ALA A 144 22.85 5.51 8.75
CA ALA A 144 24.11 4.88 8.36
C ALA A 144 25.03 5.89 7.65
N PRO A 145 26.31 5.89 7.91
CA PRO A 145 27.27 6.74 7.22
C PRO A 145 27.28 6.40 5.71
N GLN A 146 27.52 7.42 4.90
CA GLN A 146 27.78 7.23 3.49
C GLN A 146 29.22 6.73 3.29
N PHE A 147 29.37 5.67 2.57
CA PHE A 147 30.67 5.18 2.14
C PHE A 147 30.90 5.51 0.67
#